data_904949517758336ac54e7699ad646887
#
_entry.id   904949517758336ac54e7699ad646887
#
_cell.length_a   1.000
_cell.length_b   1.000
_cell.length_c   1.000
_cell.angle_alpha   90.00
_cell.angle_beta   90.00
_cell.angle_gamma   90.00
#
_symmetry.space_group_name_H-M   'P 1'
#
loop_
_entity.id
_entity.type
_entity.pdbx_description
1 polymer ?
#
loop_
_entity_poly.entity_id
_entity_poly.type
_entity_poly.pdbx_seq_one_letter_code
_entity_poly.pdbx_strand_id
1 'polypeptide(L)'
;MPSAVHELSVPFRPSRFGERFGPKVDAALLPQVCNEQLGMVLGHTRLGTLVATAFAIFLALQLRGSALPAWLVDVWLVVKVGVAAVRIVLSVRYDRLGQPSGLLWSRLTDAWLLADGIVWGVAGFTMMSAPIPLTSLVGSAIVGVSCIATFGLQFSKRSTAAYVVPMILLTALGLFLRGDEFGSIAGTGLLMLLGLLLATAIASEKRLIDGLMLRLHAQALTLEKDEALKLALRQSAVKTQFISNVSHELRTPLHGILGVARLLHLEANDAGVARRAELIESSGTHLLGLINDLLDISRIEAGQFAIRSERFELGAVVQNLAELYTVRATEKGLGFSLTLPLAQPCWVTGDPARVRQVLHNLLGNAVKFTQQGSITLTVMRDAPTGRLRAEVQDSGPGIEACDLVHVFEAFHQVGSAASRPFEGTGLGLTIARDIAQAMGGDISIRSTVGVGTCALFTALLPSAAPPQGTAQPSAPAPLSAAGGRCRVLIAEDDDVNAVIATAYLEHIGVSAERVKDGRQAVHHALRDVDRPDLVLMDCRMPTMDGMTATREIRAQERNRGLPRVPVIALTATSSDINRQLCLNAGMDDFMSKPYTKQQLEQVLGRWLRQREPSTQSALQAAASLRSAPS
;
A
#
# COMPACT_ATOMS: atom_id res chain seq x y z
N MET A 1 27.94 -9.37 35.75
CA MET A 1 28.18 -8.12 36.48
C MET A 1 28.73 -7.10 35.50
N PRO A 2 27.98 -6.11 35.11
CA PRO A 2 28.47 -4.86 34.58
C PRO A 2 28.04 -3.75 35.55
N SER A 3 29.02 -3.14 36.20
CA SER A 3 28.76 -2.06 37.15
C SER A 3 29.62 -0.85 36.81
N ALA A 4 28.93 0.27 36.74
CA ALA A 4 29.38 1.61 37.10
C ALA A 4 30.47 2.28 36.25
N VAL A 5 30.03 2.81 35.11
CA VAL A 5 30.55 4.11 34.64
C VAL A 5 29.30 4.96 34.34
N HIS A 6 28.61 5.34 35.37
CA HIS A 6 27.57 6.37 35.32
C HIS A 6 28.09 7.64 36.00
N GLU A 7 27.82 8.76 35.31
CA GLU A 7 27.74 10.10 35.86
C GLU A 7 29.05 10.85 36.20
N LEU A 8 29.50 11.58 35.21
CA LEU A 8 29.91 12.96 35.39
C LEU A 8 29.53 13.78 34.15
N SER A 9 28.21 13.82 33.87
CA SER A 9 27.64 14.80 32.94
C SER A 9 27.39 16.08 33.70
N VAL A 10 28.40 16.92 33.82
CA VAL A 10 28.20 18.32 34.22
C VAL A 10 27.46 19.02 33.09
N PRO A 11 26.26 19.57 33.30
CA PRO A 11 25.52 20.23 32.25
C PRO A 11 26.33 21.42 31.71
N PHE A 12 26.54 21.44 30.42
CA PHE A 12 27.19 22.52 29.70
C PHE A 12 26.37 23.81 29.86
N ARG A 13 26.83 24.76 30.72
CA ARG A 13 26.34 26.13 30.69
C ARG A 13 27.08 26.89 29.59
N PRO A 14 26.37 27.37 28.55
CA PRO A 14 27.01 28.24 27.57
C PRO A 14 27.52 29.51 28.29
N SER A 15 28.80 29.83 28.07
CA SER A 15 29.36 31.06 28.61
C SER A 15 28.59 32.24 28.01
N ARG A 16 28.24 33.22 28.85
CA ARG A 16 27.49 34.45 28.48
C ARG A 16 28.07 35.25 27.30
N PHE A 17 29.27 34.92 26.83
CA PHE A 17 29.94 35.52 25.66
C PHE A 17 29.43 34.97 24.31
N GLY A 18 28.75 33.81 24.30
CA GLY A 18 28.22 33.18 23.05
C GLY A 18 26.88 33.75 22.59
N GLU A 19 26.13 34.41 23.48
CA GLU A 19 24.74 34.83 23.19
C GLU A 19 24.61 36.05 22.26
N ARG A 20 25.65 36.84 22.06
CA ARG A 20 25.57 38.07 21.24
C ARG A 20 25.89 37.89 19.74
N PHE A 21 26.56 36.83 19.32
CA PHE A 21 27.00 36.65 17.93
C PHE A 21 26.97 35.19 17.39
N GLY A 22 26.30 34.28 18.06
CA GLY A 22 26.18 32.90 17.60
C GLY A 22 24.78 32.58 17.03
N PRO A 23 24.67 31.60 16.12
CA PRO A 23 23.36 31.10 15.71
C PRO A 23 22.59 30.56 16.94
N LYS A 24 21.27 30.79 16.98
CA LYS A 24 20.40 30.24 18.02
C LYS A 24 20.36 28.71 17.83
N VAL A 25 21.20 28.00 18.58
CA VAL A 25 21.25 26.54 18.58
C VAL A 25 20.20 26.05 19.57
N ASP A 26 19.33 25.16 19.14
CA ASP A 26 18.41 24.48 20.05
C ASP A 26 19.23 23.77 21.13
N ALA A 27 18.92 24.05 22.41
CA ALA A 27 19.71 23.54 23.55
C ALA A 27 19.77 22.00 23.59
N ALA A 28 18.76 21.34 23.07
CA ALA A 28 18.69 19.88 23.00
C ALA A 28 19.69 19.27 21.98
N LEU A 29 20.01 19.98 20.89
CA LEU A 29 20.88 19.51 19.83
C LEU A 29 22.35 19.96 20.00
N LEU A 30 22.60 20.89 20.91
CA LEU A 30 23.93 21.47 21.16
C LEU A 30 25.02 20.41 21.40
N PRO A 31 24.81 19.37 22.23
CA PRO A 31 25.84 18.34 22.47
C PRO A 31 26.21 17.57 21.21
N GLN A 32 25.22 17.27 20.35
CA GLN A 32 25.44 16.54 19.09
C GLN A 32 26.24 17.38 18.10
N VAL A 33 25.87 18.65 17.92
CA VAL A 33 26.58 19.59 17.05
C VAL A 33 28.03 19.77 17.50
N CYS A 34 28.28 19.94 18.81
CA CYS A 34 29.63 20.08 19.35
C CYS A 34 30.49 18.81 19.13
N ASN A 35 29.89 17.64 19.24
CA ASN A 35 30.58 16.38 19.01
C ASN A 35 30.96 16.20 17.55
N GLU A 36 30.04 16.44 16.60
CA GLU A 36 30.34 16.37 15.17
C GLU A 36 31.42 17.39 14.78
N GLN A 37 31.33 18.60 15.32
CA GLN A 37 32.30 19.66 15.10
C GLN A 37 33.72 19.24 15.59
N LEU A 38 33.84 18.68 16.80
CA LEU A 38 35.11 18.19 17.33
C LEU A 38 35.68 17.04 16.50
N GLY A 39 34.82 16.11 16.05
CA GLY A 39 35.22 15.01 15.17
C GLY A 39 35.80 15.52 13.84
N MET A 40 35.21 16.54 13.24
CA MET A 40 35.72 17.17 12.01
C MET A 40 37.07 17.86 12.24
N VAL A 41 37.23 18.62 13.33
CA VAL A 41 38.52 19.28 13.68
C VAL A 41 39.62 18.24 13.84
N LEU A 42 39.38 17.18 14.62
CA LEU A 42 40.39 16.14 14.87
C LEU A 42 40.70 15.29 13.62
N GLY A 43 39.68 15.02 12.78
CA GLY A 43 39.87 14.31 11.52
C GLY A 43 40.79 15.05 10.54
N HIS A 44 40.60 16.36 10.38
CA HIS A 44 41.43 17.19 9.50
C HIS A 44 42.80 17.52 10.10
N THR A 45 42.93 17.50 11.43
CA THR A 45 44.17 17.81 12.13
C THR A 45 45.33 16.91 11.70
N ARG A 46 45.13 15.65 11.36
CA ARG A 46 46.21 14.72 10.95
C ARG A 46 46.91 15.20 9.69
N LEU A 47 46.16 15.42 8.61
CA LEU A 47 46.72 15.86 7.33
C LEU A 47 47.39 17.23 7.47
N GLY A 48 46.69 18.20 8.10
CA GLY A 48 47.25 19.52 8.34
C GLY A 48 48.52 19.51 9.15
N THR A 49 48.62 18.67 10.20
CA THR A 49 49.81 18.50 11.03
C THR A 49 50.96 17.90 10.23
N LEU A 50 50.74 16.87 9.40
CA LEU A 50 51.75 16.28 8.54
C LEU A 50 52.31 17.28 7.54
N VAL A 51 51.44 18.03 6.87
CA VAL A 51 51.86 19.06 5.90
C VAL A 51 52.66 20.17 6.59
N ALA A 52 52.15 20.71 7.72
CA ALA A 52 52.88 21.74 8.48
C ALA A 52 54.25 21.24 8.99
N THR A 53 54.36 19.97 9.37
CA THR A 53 55.63 19.37 9.79
C THR A 53 56.59 19.21 8.61
N ALA A 54 56.11 18.81 7.43
CA ALA A 54 56.93 18.74 6.22
C ALA A 54 57.49 20.13 5.84
N PHE A 55 56.64 21.19 5.95
CA PHE A 55 57.08 22.58 5.77
C PHE A 55 58.16 22.98 6.79
N ALA A 56 57.99 22.59 8.06
CA ALA A 56 58.98 22.87 9.11
C ALA A 56 60.35 22.19 8.82
N ILE A 57 60.34 20.92 8.39
CA ILE A 57 61.54 20.20 7.99
C ILE A 57 62.21 20.88 6.79
N PHE A 58 61.42 21.20 5.75
CA PHE A 58 61.93 21.92 4.57
C PHE A 58 62.57 23.26 4.97
N LEU A 59 61.89 24.06 5.80
CA LEU A 59 62.40 25.35 6.27
C LEU A 59 63.69 25.17 7.09
N ALA A 60 63.75 24.20 7.99
CA ALA A 60 64.97 23.91 8.79
C ALA A 60 66.17 23.53 7.91
N LEU A 61 65.95 22.75 6.83
CA LEU A 61 67.01 22.39 5.88
C LEU A 61 67.55 23.62 5.14
N GLN A 62 66.70 24.56 4.74
CA GLN A 62 67.10 25.81 4.05
C GLN A 62 67.81 26.78 5.01
N LEU A 63 67.49 26.76 6.29
CA LEU A 63 68.06 27.62 7.31
C LEU A 63 69.42 27.12 7.85
N ARG A 64 69.77 25.82 7.65
CA ARG A 64 71.05 25.25 7.99
C ARG A 64 72.19 25.77 7.14
N GLY A 65 72.84 26.70 7.33
CA GLY A 65 73.86 27.34 6.52
C GLY A 65 73.62 28.86 6.38
N SER A 66 72.59 29.37 7.03
CA SER A 66 72.33 30.79 7.16
C SER A 66 73.13 31.39 8.34
N ALA A 67 72.99 32.72 8.49
CA ALA A 67 73.63 33.48 9.61
C ALA A 67 73.01 33.11 11.00
N LEU A 68 71.97 32.24 11.06
CA LEU A 68 71.32 31.82 12.29
C LEU A 68 72.10 30.67 12.97
N PRO A 69 72.19 30.64 14.31
CA PRO A 69 72.84 29.55 15.04
C PRO A 69 72.11 28.22 14.75
N ALA A 70 72.84 27.19 14.24
CA ALA A 70 72.27 25.90 13.85
C ALA A 70 71.55 25.21 15.00
N TRP A 71 72.01 25.32 16.23
CA TRP A 71 71.36 24.75 17.40
C TRP A 71 69.93 25.30 17.63
N LEU A 72 69.71 26.57 17.31
CA LEU A 72 68.38 27.21 17.46
C LEU A 72 67.33 26.58 16.50
N VAL A 73 67.77 26.36 15.26
CA VAL A 73 66.92 25.72 14.23
C VAL A 73 66.65 24.27 14.59
N ASP A 74 67.68 23.55 15.06
CA ASP A 74 67.54 22.12 15.45
C ASP A 74 66.59 21.96 16.66
N VAL A 75 66.79 22.75 17.72
CA VAL A 75 65.88 22.74 18.90
C VAL A 75 64.45 23.07 18.52
N TRP A 76 64.25 24.12 17.71
CA TRP A 76 62.93 24.45 17.23
C TRP A 76 62.28 23.29 16.46
N LEU A 77 63.03 22.63 15.56
CA LEU A 77 62.52 21.50 14.77
C LEU A 77 62.16 20.30 15.67
N VAL A 78 62.97 19.98 16.65
CA VAL A 78 62.71 18.87 17.61
C VAL A 78 61.41 19.15 18.39
N VAL A 79 61.26 20.38 18.92
CA VAL A 79 60.04 20.78 19.63
C VAL A 79 58.81 20.71 18.71
N LYS A 80 58.95 21.21 17.46
CA LYS A 80 57.88 21.17 16.46
C LYS A 80 57.44 19.74 16.14
N VAL A 81 58.36 18.84 15.91
CA VAL A 81 58.08 17.42 15.64
C VAL A 81 57.43 16.75 16.87
N GLY A 82 57.92 17.06 18.08
CA GLY A 82 57.33 16.57 19.32
C GLY A 82 55.86 16.98 19.49
N VAL A 83 55.55 18.26 19.28
CA VAL A 83 54.16 18.76 19.34
C VAL A 83 53.30 18.11 18.26
N ALA A 84 53.81 17.96 17.04
CA ALA A 84 53.11 17.29 15.95
C ALA A 84 52.79 15.83 16.28
N ALA A 85 53.74 15.09 16.87
CA ALA A 85 53.53 13.70 17.29
C ALA A 85 52.40 13.59 18.34
N VAL A 86 52.40 14.45 19.36
CA VAL A 86 51.34 14.46 20.37
C VAL A 86 49.95 14.76 19.74
N ARG A 87 49.85 15.72 18.83
CA ARG A 87 48.58 16.05 18.13
C ARG A 87 48.08 14.86 17.31
N ILE A 88 48.97 14.14 16.61
CA ILE A 88 48.58 12.95 15.85
C ILE A 88 48.11 11.83 16.79
N VAL A 89 48.87 11.58 17.87
CA VAL A 89 48.47 10.57 18.88
C VAL A 89 47.11 10.91 19.50
N LEU A 90 46.88 12.17 19.84
CA LEU A 90 45.60 12.64 20.40
C LEU A 90 44.43 12.35 19.43
N SER A 91 44.62 12.67 18.16
CA SER A 91 43.60 12.43 17.13
C SER A 91 43.35 10.93 16.92
N VAL A 92 44.40 10.09 16.87
CA VAL A 92 44.23 8.64 16.72
C VAL A 92 43.56 8.03 17.96
N ARG A 93 43.91 8.50 19.15
CA ARG A 93 43.31 8.01 20.40
C ARG A 93 41.84 8.38 20.50
N TYR A 94 41.45 9.57 20.05
CA TYR A 94 40.05 10.02 19.98
C TYR A 94 39.20 9.08 19.12
N ASP A 95 39.68 8.73 17.92
CA ASP A 95 38.96 7.81 17.02
C ASP A 95 38.89 6.38 17.61
N ARG A 96 40.00 5.88 18.22
CA ARG A 96 40.00 4.54 18.84
C ARG A 96 39.04 4.41 20.02
N LEU A 97 38.75 5.50 20.71
CA LEU A 97 37.80 5.55 21.82
C LEU A 97 36.35 5.74 21.38
N GLY A 98 36.05 5.70 20.07
CA GLY A 98 34.71 5.85 19.55
C GLY A 98 34.18 7.28 19.63
N GLN A 99 35.06 8.27 19.48
CA GLN A 99 34.71 9.71 19.46
C GLN A 99 33.99 10.16 20.74
N PRO A 100 34.65 10.07 21.90
CA PRO A 100 34.01 10.40 23.17
C PRO A 100 33.58 11.86 23.24
N SER A 101 32.35 12.10 23.67
CA SER A 101 31.83 13.43 23.91
C SER A 101 32.40 14.03 25.17
N GLY A 102 32.89 15.26 25.13
CA GLY A 102 33.26 15.97 26.34
C GLY A 102 34.15 17.19 26.15
N LEU A 103 33.99 18.16 27.04
CA LEU A 103 34.77 19.41 27.12
C LEU A 103 36.27 19.18 27.24
N LEU A 104 36.70 18.06 27.83
CA LEU A 104 38.11 17.74 28.02
C LEU A 104 38.84 17.59 26.69
N TRP A 105 38.25 16.85 25.75
CA TRP A 105 38.86 16.63 24.42
C TRP A 105 38.96 17.91 23.62
N SER A 106 37.95 18.77 23.66
CA SER A 106 37.99 20.08 23.01
C SER A 106 39.11 20.95 23.61
N ARG A 107 39.17 21.03 24.95
CA ARG A 107 40.23 21.81 25.65
C ARG A 107 41.64 21.29 25.37
N LEU A 108 41.83 19.96 25.37
CA LEU A 108 43.13 19.36 25.02
C LEU A 108 43.50 19.68 23.57
N THR A 109 42.56 19.59 22.64
CA THR A 109 42.80 19.92 21.24
C THR A 109 43.20 21.38 21.09
N ASP A 110 42.47 22.31 21.69
CA ASP A 110 42.76 23.75 21.63
C ASP A 110 44.11 24.08 22.30
N ALA A 111 44.45 23.45 23.42
CA ALA A 111 45.72 23.64 24.11
C ALA A 111 46.94 23.20 23.26
N TRP A 112 46.85 22.04 22.62
CA TRP A 112 47.91 21.57 21.73
C TRP A 112 48.01 22.32 20.41
N LEU A 113 46.88 22.86 19.90
CA LEU A 113 46.87 23.80 18.77
C LEU A 113 47.54 25.13 19.15
N LEU A 114 47.25 25.66 20.34
CA LEU A 114 47.88 26.85 20.87
C LEU A 114 49.41 26.66 21.02
N ALA A 115 49.83 25.53 21.58
CA ALA A 115 51.25 25.20 21.73
C ALA A 115 51.96 25.15 20.35
N ASP A 116 51.35 24.50 19.36
CA ASP A 116 51.88 24.42 18.00
C ASP A 116 51.94 25.80 17.31
N GLY A 117 50.92 26.64 17.50
CA GLY A 117 50.90 28.02 17.01
C GLY A 117 52.00 28.89 17.64
N ILE A 118 52.27 28.72 18.97
CA ILE A 118 53.37 29.39 19.66
C ILE A 118 54.73 28.91 19.10
N VAL A 119 54.93 27.60 18.87
CA VAL A 119 56.17 27.06 18.29
C VAL A 119 56.48 27.68 16.93
N TRP A 120 55.49 27.78 16.06
CA TRP A 120 55.63 28.49 14.78
C TRP A 120 55.87 29.98 14.95
N GLY A 121 55.17 30.64 15.88
CA GLY A 121 55.30 32.05 16.15
C GLY A 121 56.69 32.42 16.68
N VAL A 122 57.27 31.58 17.57
CA VAL A 122 58.65 31.75 18.07
C VAL A 122 59.66 31.64 16.93
N ALA A 123 59.48 30.71 15.98
CA ALA A 123 60.33 30.65 14.78
C ALA A 123 60.22 31.96 13.96
N GLY A 124 59.00 32.42 13.72
CA GLY A 124 58.75 33.70 13.07
C GLY A 124 59.42 34.87 13.79
N PHE A 125 59.30 34.94 15.10
CA PHE A 125 59.88 35.99 15.90
C PHE A 125 61.43 35.98 15.84
N THR A 126 62.05 34.83 16.06
CA THR A 126 63.51 34.71 16.17
C THR A 126 64.20 34.76 14.81
N MET A 127 63.58 34.24 13.76
CA MET A 127 64.20 34.14 12.43
C MET A 127 63.97 35.39 11.54
N MET A 128 63.12 36.34 11.96
CA MET A 128 62.89 37.56 11.19
C MET A 128 64.01 38.61 11.26
N SER A 129 65.03 38.45 12.13
CA SER A 129 66.22 39.26 12.17
C SER A 129 67.26 38.92 11.08
N ALA A 130 67.03 37.89 10.29
CA ALA A 130 67.88 37.41 9.21
C ALA A 130 67.81 38.36 7.96
N PRO A 131 68.72 38.17 6.97
CA PRO A 131 68.66 38.90 5.68
C PRO A 131 67.31 38.74 4.97
N ILE A 132 66.92 39.77 4.21
CA ILE A 132 65.57 39.86 3.57
C ILE A 132 65.17 38.58 2.82
N PRO A 133 66.00 37.92 1.99
CA PRO A 133 65.58 36.70 1.30
C PRO A 133 65.15 35.56 2.26
N LEU A 134 65.87 35.43 3.38
CA LEU A 134 65.61 34.42 4.39
C LEU A 134 64.35 34.74 5.21
N THR A 135 64.18 36.02 5.55
CA THR A 135 62.96 36.53 6.20
C THR A 135 61.73 36.32 5.33
N SER A 136 61.85 36.55 4.02
CA SER A 136 60.75 36.32 3.05
C SER A 136 60.40 34.84 2.96
N LEU A 137 61.36 33.94 2.99
CA LEU A 137 61.15 32.47 2.99
C LEU A 137 60.37 32.02 4.25
N VAL A 138 60.81 32.47 5.44
CA VAL A 138 60.14 32.18 6.70
C VAL A 138 58.73 32.76 6.74
N GLY A 139 58.58 34.03 6.30
CA GLY A 139 57.28 34.67 6.22
C GLY A 139 56.30 33.97 5.28
N SER A 140 56.77 33.56 4.10
CA SER A 140 55.96 32.77 3.15
C SER A 140 55.54 31.41 3.72
N ALA A 141 56.44 30.74 4.45
CA ALA A 141 56.11 29.47 5.12
C ALA A 141 55.01 29.67 6.19
N ILE A 142 55.12 30.73 7.01
CA ILE A 142 54.12 31.04 8.04
C ILE A 142 52.77 31.41 7.41
N VAL A 143 52.74 32.19 6.36
CA VAL A 143 51.51 32.48 5.62
C VAL A 143 50.88 31.20 5.07
N GLY A 144 51.65 30.37 4.38
CA GLY A 144 51.19 29.08 3.85
C GLY A 144 50.63 28.16 4.90
N VAL A 145 51.35 28.01 6.02
CA VAL A 145 50.87 27.15 7.15
C VAL A 145 49.62 27.74 7.80
N SER A 146 49.51 29.09 7.93
CA SER A 146 48.34 29.76 8.48
C SER A 146 47.08 29.53 7.63
N CYS A 147 47.23 29.62 6.30
CA CYS A 147 46.15 29.38 5.37
C CYS A 147 45.66 27.91 5.38
N ILE A 148 46.64 26.97 5.35
CA ILE A 148 46.34 25.53 5.44
C ILE A 148 45.67 25.19 6.78
N ALA A 149 46.17 25.76 7.86
CA ALA A 149 45.61 25.54 9.19
C ALA A 149 44.19 26.10 9.29
N THR A 150 43.93 27.31 8.77
CA THR A 150 42.59 27.91 8.77
C THR A 150 41.60 27.06 7.96
N PHE A 151 42.02 26.53 6.81
CA PHE A 151 41.17 25.63 6.03
C PHE A 151 40.91 24.30 6.76
N GLY A 152 41.90 23.70 7.42
CA GLY A 152 41.74 22.47 8.19
C GLY A 152 40.97 22.63 9.52
N LEU A 153 40.98 23.82 10.11
CA LEU A 153 40.37 24.12 11.41
C LEU A 153 39.11 24.98 11.30
N GLN A 154 38.63 25.27 10.08
CA GLN A 154 37.47 26.17 9.80
C GLN A 154 36.18 25.75 10.49
N PHE A 155 36.13 24.51 11.00
CA PHE A 155 34.98 23.97 11.74
C PHE A 155 34.83 24.55 13.15
N SER A 156 35.90 25.18 13.69
CA SER A 156 35.90 25.79 15.02
C SER A 156 36.75 27.06 15.02
N LYS A 157 36.11 28.21 15.21
CA LYS A 157 36.79 29.51 15.35
C LYS A 157 37.77 29.52 16.52
N ARG A 158 37.49 28.80 17.62
CA ARG A 158 38.36 28.71 18.79
C ARG A 158 39.64 27.96 18.44
N SER A 159 39.54 26.81 17.80
CA SER A 159 40.67 26.00 17.38
C SER A 159 41.53 26.74 16.33
N THR A 160 40.90 27.41 15.37
CA THR A 160 41.59 28.27 14.40
C THR A 160 42.32 29.42 15.10
N ALA A 161 41.64 30.14 15.99
CA ALA A 161 42.27 31.26 16.72
C ALA A 161 43.42 30.77 17.63
N ALA A 162 43.26 29.67 18.34
CA ALA A 162 44.30 29.10 19.19
C ALA A 162 45.58 28.82 18.41
N TYR A 163 45.48 28.39 17.16
CA TYR A 163 46.66 28.09 16.31
C TYR A 163 47.22 29.34 15.62
N VAL A 164 46.36 30.11 14.93
CA VAL A 164 46.80 31.16 14.01
C VAL A 164 47.19 32.45 14.73
N VAL A 165 46.48 32.81 15.83
CA VAL A 165 46.77 34.07 16.54
C VAL A 165 48.19 34.15 17.11
N PRO A 166 48.67 33.20 17.91
CA PRO A 166 50.02 33.28 18.47
C PRO A 166 51.07 33.25 17.36
N MET A 167 50.86 32.43 16.33
CA MET A 167 51.77 32.28 15.21
C MET A 167 51.97 33.62 14.47
N ILE A 168 50.92 34.30 14.09
CA ILE A 168 50.98 35.53 13.33
C ILE A 168 51.38 36.71 14.19
N LEU A 169 50.85 36.82 15.43
CA LEU A 169 51.20 37.95 16.30
C LEU A 169 52.71 37.97 16.69
N LEU A 170 53.28 36.82 17.07
CA LEU A 170 54.68 36.73 17.39
C LEU A 170 55.57 37.03 16.18
N THR A 171 55.18 36.54 15.00
CA THR A 171 55.90 36.81 13.76
C THR A 171 55.83 38.29 13.38
N ALA A 172 54.64 38.90 13.45
CA ALA A 172 54.43 40.31 13.16
C ALA A 172 55.26 41.21 14.13
N LEU A 173 55.28 40.83 15.43
CA LEU A 173 56.10 41.49 16.43
C LEU A 173 57.60 41.45 16.06
N GLY A 174 58.13 40.29 15.62
CA GLY A 174 59.51 40.13 15.16
C GLY A 174 59.82 41.01 13.95
N LEU A 175 58.89 41.15 13.00
CA LEU A 175 58.98 42.04 11.85
C LEU A 175 59.02 43.51 12.26
N PHE A 176 58.14 43.97 13.15
CA PHE A 176 58.15 45.37 13.62
C PHE A 176 59.41 45.73 14.39
N LEU A 177 59.93 44.80 15.21
CA LEU A 177 61.18 44.99 15.95
C LEU A 177 62.43 45.10 15.04
N ARG A 178 62.32 44.68 13.79
CA ARG A 178 63.37 44.85 12.76
C ARG A 178 63.66 46.32 12.47
N GLY A 179 62.63 47.18 12.56
CA GLY A 179 62.77 48.61 12.45
C GLY A 179 63.03 49.15 11.01
N ASP A 180 62.95 48.30 9.98
CA ASP A 180 63.08 48.67 8.59
C ASP A 180 61.72 48.78 7.90
N GLU A 181 61.69 49.41 6.72
CA GLU A 181 60.47 49.61 5.92
C GLU A 181 59.83 48.26 5.54
N PHE A 182 60.65 47.26 5.18
CA PHE A 182 60.18 45.93 4.85
C PHE A 182 59.46 45.27 6.03
N GLY A 183 60.01 45.35 7.24
CA GLY A 183 59.39 44.78 8.44
C GLY A 183 58.08 45.41 8.77
N SER A 184 57.95 46.73 8.61
CA SER A 184 56.70 47.45 8.85
C SER A 184 55.59 47.11 7.86
N ILE A 185 55.90 47.00 6.58
CA ILE A 185 54.97 46.62 5.53
C ILE A 185 54.55 45.17 5.70
N ALA A 186 55.50 44.25 5.86
CA ALA A 186 55.22 42.82 6.01
C ALA A 186 54.47 42.49 7.32
N GLY A 187 54.80 43.14 8.43
CA GLY A 187 54.07 43.00 9.70
C GLY A 187 52.62 43.46 9.61
N THR A 188 52.38 44.61 8.98
CA THR A 188 51.04 45.10 8.74
C THR A 188 50.24 44.13 7.86
N GLY A 189 50.87 43.63 6.78
CA GLY A 189 50.24 42.62 5.90
C GLY A 189 49.85 41.36 6.65
N LEU A 190 50.67 40.85 7.58
CA LEU A 190 50.34 39.72 8.42
C LEU A 190 49.17 39.99 9.36
N LEU A 191 49.06 41.19 9.95
CA LEU A 191 47.90 41.55 10.77
C LEU A 191 46.59 41.63 9.98
N MET A 192 46.66 42.15 8.75
CA MET A 192 45.51 42.15 7.83
C MET A 192 45.12 40.71 7.47
N LEU A 193 46.09 39.83 7.20
CA LEU A 193 45.86 38.40 6.95
C LEU A 193 45.21 37.73 8.16
N LEU A 194 45.67 38.01 9.38
CA LEU A 194 45.07 37.48 10.61
C LEU A 194 43.60 37.86 10.70
N GLY A 195 43.26 39.15 10.44
CA GLY A 195 41.86 39.59 10.43
C GLY A 195 41.00 38.83 9.41
N LEU A 196 41.54 38.63 8.20
CA LEU A 196 40.84 37.85 7.15
C LEU A 196 40.64 36.39 7.51
N LEU A 197 41.67 35.72 8.07
CA LEU A 197 41.62 34.32 8.48
C LEU A 197 40.61 34.10 9.61
N LEU A 198 40.57 35.00 10.60
CA LEU A 198 39.58 34.94 11.69
C LEU A 198 38.14 35.18 11.20
N ALA A 199 37.95 36.19 10.32
CA ALA A 199 36.64 36.45 9.73
C ALA A 199 36.13 35.24 8.90
N THR A 200 37.04 34.58 8.15
CA THR A 200 36.72 33.38 7.39
C THR A 200 36.36 32.22 8.32
N ALA A 201 37.11 32.01 9.41
CA ALA A 201 36.81 30.96 10.38
C ALA A 201 35.45 31.16 11.07
N ILE A 202 35.10 32.40 11.45
CA ILE A 202 33.79 32.75 12.03
C ILE A 202 32.66 32.46 11.03
N ALA A 203 32.81 32.87 9.78
CA ALA A 203 31.80 32.66 8.76
C ALA A 203 31.62 31.17 8.43
N SER A 204 32.71 30.40 8.37
CA SER A 204 32.69 28.96 8.08
C SER A 204 32.06 28.15 9.22
N GLU A 205 32.42 28.44 10.48
CA GLU A 205 31.82 27.81 11.65
C GLU A 205 30.30 28.05 11.67
N LYS A 206 29.86 29.29 11.42
CA LYS A 206 28.42 29.61 11.34
C LYS A 206 27.71 28.77 10.28
N ARG A 207 28.23 28.72 9.05
CA ARG A 207 27.64 27.93 7.95
C ARG A 207 27.57 26.44 8.31
N LEU A 208 28.61 25.91 8.96
CA LEU A 208 28.61 24.52 9.40
C LEU A 208 27.52 24.26 10.42
N ILE A 209 27.42 25.09 11.46
CA ILE A 209 26.39 24.95 12.51
C ILE A 209 24.98 25.03 11.90
N ASP A 210 24.74 26.02 11.05
CA ASP A 210 23.44 26.18 10.37
C ASP A 210 23.10 24.94 9.50
N GLY A 211 24.10 24.40 8.78
CA GLY A 211 23.94 23.19 7.99
C GLY A 211 23.66 21.93 8.81
N LEU A 212 24.39 21.73 9.93
CA LEU A 212 24.18 20.61 10.84
C LEU A 212 22.79 20.66 11.51
N MET A 213 22.38 21.87 11.93
CA MET A 213 21.06 22.08 12.53
C MET A 213 19.95 21.76 11.54
N LEU A 214 20.06 22.26 10.30
CA LEU A 214 19.06 21.96 9.26
C LEU A 214 18.97 20.45 8.99
N ARG A 215 20.11 19.76 8.93
CA ARG A 215 20.15 18.31 8.73
C ARG A 215 19.49 17.54 9.88
N LEU A 216 19.79 17.91 11.13
CA LEU A 216 19.21 17.25 12.30
C LEU A 216 17.70 17.49 12.40
N HIS A 217 17.22 18.73 12.14
CA HIS A 217 15.79 19.01 12.08
C HIS A 217 15.07 18.25 10.97
N ALA A 218 15.68 18.17 9.77
CA ALA A 218 15.11 17.39 8.67
C ALA A 218 14.99 15.90 9.01
N GLN A 219 16.00 15.33 9.68
CA GLN A 219 15.97 13.95 10.14
C GLN A 219 14.85 13.71 11.18
N ALA A 220 14.72 14.60 12.17
CA ALA A 220 13.67 14.52 13.18
C ALA A 220 12.28 14.59 12.56
N LEU A 221 12.05 15.53 11.63
CA LEU A 221 10.78 15.68 10.92
C LEU A 221 10.43 14.45 10.06
N THR A 222 11.44 13.82 9.45
CA THR A 222 11.23 12.60 8.65
C THR A 222 10.78 11.45 9.54
N LEU A 223 11.39 11.27 10.71
CA LEU A 223 11.00 10.24 11.68
C LEU A 223 9.57 10.45 12.19
N GLU A 224 9.22 11.69 12.54
CA GLU A 224 7.87 12.04 12.99
C GLU A 224 6.81 11.74 11.91
N LYS A 225 7.09 12.11 10.65
CA LYS A 225 6.21 11.79 9.51
C LYS A 225 6.04 10.28 9.29
N ASP A 226 7.13 9.52 9.41
CA ASP A 226 7.08 8.06 9.25
C ASP A 226 6.24 7.40 10.35
N GLU A 227 6.36 7.87 11.59
CA GLU A 227 5.53 7.38 12.69
C GLU A 227 4.05 7.73 12.51
N ALA A 228 3.74 8.97 12.13
CA ALA A 228 2.38 9.41 11.85
C ALA A 228 1.76 8.60 10.68
N LEU A 229 2.52 8.37 9.61
CA LEU A 229 2.07 7.55 8.47
C LEU A 229 1.78 6.10 8.90
N LYS A 230 2.68 5.48 9.68
CA LYS A 230 2.46 4.12 10.20
C LYS A 230 1.22 4.03 11.06
N LEU A 231 0.97 5.04 11.91
CA LEU A 231 -0.23 5.09 12.74
C LEU A 231 -1.50 5.21 11.89
N ALA A 232 -1.51 6.12 10.90
CA ALA A 232 -2.64 6.31 9.99
C ALA A 232 -2.96 5.03 9.19
N LEU A 233 -1.93 4.34 8.67
CA LEU A 233 -2.10 3.07 7.96
C LEU A 233 -2.67 1.96 8.86
N ARG A 234 -2.21 1.87 10.11
CA ARG A 234 -2.77 0.91 11.09
C ARG A 234 -4.24 1.20 11.39
N GLN A 235 -4.59 2.45 11.61
CA GLN A 235 -5.99 2.85 11.86
C GLN A 235 -6.88 2.52 10.67
N SER A 236 -6.44 2.78 9.45
CA SER A 236 -7.16 2.42 8.22
C SER A 236 -7.35 0.91 8.09
N ALA A 237 -6.31 0.12 8.34
CA ALA A 237 -6.39 -1.34 8.29
C ALA A 237 -7.37 -1.92 9.32
N VAL A 238 -7.34 -1.40 10.56
CA VAL A 238 -8.28 -1.81 11.63
C VAL A 238 -9.72 -1.44 11.25
N LYS A 239 -9.96 -0.23 10.71
CA LYS A 239 -11.28 0.20 10.23
C LYS A 239 -11.82 -0.75 9.17
N THR A 240 -11.00 -1.09 8.17
CA THR A 240 -11.39 -2.00 7.07
C THR A 240 -11.68 -3.41 7.57
N GLN A 241 -10.84 -3.94 8.46
CA GLN A 241 -11.04 -5.26 9.05
C GLN A 241 -12.32 -5.32 9.90
N PHE A 242 -12.58 -4.27 10.69
CA PHE A 242 -13.81 -4.18 11.51
C PHE A 242 -15.06 -4.19 10.61
N ILE A 243 -15.11 -3.35 9.57
CA ILE A 243 -16.23 -3.29 8.63
C ILE A 243 -16.42 -4.65 7.92
N SER A 244 -15.34 -5.31 7.53
CA SER A 244 -15.39 -6.65 6.91
C SER A 244 -15.99 -7.70 7.84
N ASN A 245 -15.56 -7.73 9.10
CA ASN A 245 -16.07 -8.66 10.09
C ASN A 245 -17.55 -8.42 10.39
N VAL A 246 -17.93 -7.16 10.66
CA VAL A 246 -19.34 -6.80 10.93
C VAL A 246 -20.24 -7.17 9.75
N SER A 247 -19.78 -6.93 8.51
CA SER A 247 -20.57 -7.30 7.33
C SER A 247 -20.75 -8.80 7.18
N HIS A 248 -19.75 -9.60 7.51
CA HIS A 248 -19.89 -11.05 7.49
C HIS A 248 -20.86 -11.54 8.58
N GLU A 249 -20.76 -10.96 9.77
CA GLU A 249 -21.63 -11.27 10.92
C GLU A 249 -23.10 -10.85 10.69
N LEU A 250 -23.32 -9.75 9.94
CA LEU A 250 -24.68 -9.31 9.57
C LEU A 250 -25.25 -10.09 8.39
N ARG A 251 -24.42 -10.53 7.46
CA ARG A 251 -24.87 -11.25 6.25
C ARG A 251 -25.51 -12.60 6.60
N THR A 252 -24.92 -13.34 7.53
CA THR A 252 -25.38 -14.69 7.91
C THR A 252 -26.82 -14.69 8.46
N PRO A 253 -27.18 -13.93 9.52
CA PRO A 253 -28.55 -13.91 10.01
C PRO A 253 -29.54 -13.33 9.00
N LEU A 254 -29.10 -12.35 8.18
CA LEU A 254 -29.97 -11.75 7.19
C LEU A 254 -30.31 -12.72 6.05
N HIS A 255 -29.37 -13.56 5.63
CA HIS A 255 -29.66 -14.64 4.68
C HIS A 255 -30.66 -15.65 5.26
N GLY A 256 -30.57 -15.97 6.56
CA GLY A 256 -31.53 -16.81 7.24
C GLY A 256 -32.95 -16.20 7.21
N ILE A 257 -33.07 -14.92 7.56
CA ILE A 257 -34.36 -14.21 7.52
C ILE A 257 -34.95 -14.19 6.10
N LEU A 258 -34.13 -13.91 5.08
CA LEU A 258 -34.55 -13.92 3.67
C LEU A 258 -34.98 -15.32 3.21
N GLY A 259 -34.25 -16.36 3.63
CA GLY A 259 -34.62 -17.74 3.31
C GLY A 259 -35.98 -18.11 3.87
N VAL A 260 -36.22 -17.80 5.15
CA VAL A 260 -37.53 -18.05 5.77
C VAL A 260 -38.65 -17.21 5.11
N ALA A 261 -38.38 -15.95 4.79
CA ALA A 261 -39.36 -15.11 4.08
C ALA A 261 -39.74 -15.70 2.70
N ARG A 262 -38.74 -16.20 1.95
CA ARG A 262 -38.99 -16.89 0.66
C ARG A 262 -39.81 -18.16 0.81
N LEU A 263 -39.53 -18.97 1.83
CA LEU A 263 -40.33 -20.17 2.10
C LEU A 263 -41.76 -19.80 2.46
N LEU A 264 -41.98 -18.81 3.33
CA LEU A 264 -43.31 -18.30 3.66
C LEU A 264 -44.05 -17.77 2.43
N HIS A 265 -43.36 -17.12 1.49
CA HIS A 265 -43.94 -16.63 0.25
C HIS A 265 -44.39 -17.79 -0.66
N LEU A 266 -43.57 -18.84 -0.77
CA LEU A 266 -43.85 -20.03 -1.59
C LEU A 266 -44.96 -20.91 -1.00
N GLU A 267 -45.07 -21.02 0.32
CA GLU A 267 -46.02 -21.87 1.03
C GLU A 267 -47.34 -21.14 1.39
N ALA A 268 -47.38 -19.82 1.21
CA ALA A 268 -48.52 -19.02 1.64
C ALA A 268 -49.80 -19.31 0.83
N ASN A 269 -50.79 -19.86 1.48
CA ASN A 269 -52.17 -19.98 0.97
C ASN A 269 -52.97 -18.67 1.15
N ASP A 270 -52.48 -17.72 1.94
CA ASP A 270 -53.09 -16.40 2.21
C ASP A 270 -52.28 -15.30 1.51
N ALA A 271 -52.93 -14.53 0.66
CA ALA A 271 -52.34 -13.38 -0.06
C ALA A 271 -51.75 -12.33 0.90
N GLY A 272 -52.27 -12.20 2.13
CA GLY A 272 -51.74 -11.29 3.13
C GLY A 272 -50.40 -11.77 3.73
N VAL A 273 -50.24 -13.08 3.87
CA VAL A 273 -48.97 -13.69 4.32
C VAL A 273 -47.90 -13.59 3.22
N ALA A 274 -48.29 -13.92 1.98
CA ALA A 274 -47.41 -13.80 0.81
C ALA A 274 -46.85 -12.37 0.64
N ARG A 275 -47.71 -11.36 0.74
CA ARG A 275 -47.31 -9.95 0.62
C ARG A 275 -46.39 -9.50 1.76
N ARG A 276 -46.59 -9.98 3.00
CA ARG A 276 -45.69 -9.67 4.11
C ARG A 276 -44.32 -10.35 3.96
N ALA A 277 -44.30 -11.56 3.47
CA ALA A 277 -43.07 -12.28 3.17
C ALA A 277 -42.26 -11.59 2.07
N GLU A 278 -42.93 -11.14 1.00
CA GLU A 278 -42.31 -10.34 -0.08
C GLU A 278 -41.70 -9.02 0.45
N LEU A 279 -42.39 -8.32 1.36
CA LEU A 279 -41.89 -7.10 1.98
C LEU A 279 -40.63 -7.37 2.83
N ILE A 280 -40.60 -8.47 3.59
CA ILE A 280 -39.40 -8.88 4.36
C ILE A 280 -38.26 -9.21 3.42
N GLU A 281 -38.52 -9.94 2.34
CA GLU A 281 -37.51 -10.32 1.34
C GLU A 281 -36.94 -9.08 0.64
N SER A 282 -37.78 -8.14 0.21
CA SER A 282 -37.37 -6.89 -0.40
C SER A 282 -36.52 -6.05 0.55
N SER A 283 -36.96 -5.86 1.80
CA SER A 283 -36.23 -5.08 2.81
C SER A 283 -34.90 -5.70 3.17
N GLY A 284 -34.85 -7.02 3.34
CA GLY A 284 -33.60 -7.74 3.66
C GLY A 284 -32.60 -7.73 2.49
N THR A 285 -33.08 -7.86 1.25
CA THR A 285 -32.25 -7.75 0.05
C THR A 285 -31.65 -6.35 -0.09
N HIS A 286 -32.45 -5.32 0.21
CA HIS A 286 -32.00 -3.93 0.24
C HIS A 286 -30.90 -3.74 1.29
N LEU A 287 -31.07 -4.25 2.50
CA LEU A 287 -30.07 -4.15 3.58
C LEU A 287 -28.75 -4.86 3.22
N LEU A 288 -28.83 -6.05 2.56
CA LEU A 288 -27.64 -6.72 2.03
C LEU A 288 -26.90 -5.87 0.99
N GLY A 289 -27.64 -5.19 0.13
CA GLY A 289 -27.06 -4.22 -0.82
C GLY A 289 -26.27 -3.14 -0.10
N LEU A 290 -26.86 -2.52 0.93
CA LEU A 290 -26.21 -1.48 1.74
C LEU A 290 -24.91 -1.94 2.40
N ILE A 291 -24.95 -3.15 2.99
CA ILE A 291 -23.76 -3.74 3.64
C ILE A 291 -22.64 -3.96 2.61
N ASN A 292 -22.98 -4.48 1.42
CA ASN A 292 -22.01 -4.69 0.36
C ASN A 292 -21.44 -3.36 -0.18
N ASP A 293 -22.27 -2.34 -0.34
CA ASP A 293 -21.87 -0.99 -0.74
C ASP A 293 -20.88 -0.38 0.26
N LEU A 294 -21.15 -0.50 1.57
CA LEU A 294 -20.26 -0.03 2.62
C LEU A 294 -18.91 -0.76 2.62
N LEU A 295 -18.94 -2.09 2.36
CA LEU A 295 -17.71 -2.88 2.19
C LEU A 295 -16.88 -2.44 0.98
N ASP A 296 -17.54 -2.19 -0.16
CA ASP A 296 -16.85 -1.75 -1.37
C ASP A 296 -16.17 -0.40 -1.13
N ILE A 297 -16.85 0.59 -0.51
CA ILE A 297 -16.26 1.89 -0.15
C ILE A 297 -15.05 1.70 0.80
N SER A 298 -15.20 0.91 1.85
CA SER A 298 -14.12 0.68 2.81
C SER A 298 -12.86 0.06 2.15
N ARG A 299 -13.05 -0.84 1.18
CA ARG A 299 -11.95 -1.45 0.42
C ARG A 299 -11.29 -0.47 -0.55
N ILE A 300 -12.09 0.42 -1.16
CA ILE A 300 -11.61 1.48 -2.05
C ILE A 300 -10.77 2.47 -1.26
N GLU A 301 -11.29 2.99 -0.11
CA GLU A 301 -10.54 3.90 0.78
C GLU A 301 -9.22 3.29 1.27
N ALA A 302 -9.18 1.99 1.53
CA ALA A 302 -7.99 1.27 1.96
C ALA A 302 -7.02 0.92 0.81
N GLY A 303 -7.35 1.24 -0.45
CA GLY A 303 -6.55 0.84 -1.62
C GLY A 303 -6.50 -0.68 -1.87
N GLN A 304 -7.44 -1.43 -1.29
CA GLN A 304 -7.53 -2.90 -1.38
C GLN A 304 -8.57 -3.37 -2.41
N PHE A 305 -9.11 -2.45 -3.18
CA PHE A 305 -10.10 -2.77 -4.20
C PHE A 305 -9.42 -3.31 -5.45
N ALA A 306 -9.60 -4.61 -5.72
CA ALA A 306 -9.02 -5.28 -6.87
C ALA A 306 -10.10 -5.60 -7.91
N ILE A 307 -9.84 -5.27 -9.17
CA ILE A 307 -10.65 -5.67 -10.33
C ILE A 307 -10.18 -7.05 -10.79
N ARG A 308 -11.12 -7.98 -10.95
CA ARG A 308 -10.81 -9.30 -11.51
C ARG A 308 -10.60 -9.20 -13.01
N SER A 309 -9.73 -10.03 -13.53
CA SER A 309 -9.43 -10.10 -14.96
C SER A 309 -9.91 -11.43 -15.51
N GLU A 310 -11.19 -11.48 -15.95
CA GLU A 310 -11.84 -12.67 -16.49
C GLU A 310 -12.18 -12.45 -17.98
N ARG A 311 -12.24 -13.53 -18.77
CA ARG A 311 -12.73 -13.47 -20.15
C ARG A 311 -14.25 -13.65 -20.14
N PHE A 312 -14.97 -12.72 -20.73
CA PHE A 312 -16.43 -12.81 -20.81
C PHE A 312 -16.97 -12.22 -22.10
N GLU A 313 -18.19 -12.60 -22.44
CA GLU A 313 -18.93 -12.08 -23.57
C GLU A 313 -19.73 -10.85 -23.14
N LEU A 314 -19.34 -9.66 -23.63
CA LEU A 314 -19.89 -8.39 -23.21
C LEU A 314 -21.37 -8.23 -23.62
N GLY A 315 -21.71 -8.69 -24.83
CA GLY A 315 -23.08 -8.61 -25.34
C GLY A 315 -24.07 -9.36 -24.45
N ALA A 316 -23.71 -10.57 -23.99
CA ALA A 316 -24.56 -11.36 -23.10
C ALA A 316 -24.79 -10.67 -21.74
N VAL A 317 -23.75 -10.07 -21.17
CA VAL A 317 -23.89 -9.32 -19.89
C VAL A 317 -24.84 -8.14 -20.04
N VAL A 318 -24.73 -7.39 -21.14
CA VAL A 318 -25.58 -6.23 -21.40
C VAL A 318 -27.01 -6.64 -21.72
N GLN A 319 -27.22 -7.67 -22.55
CA GLN A 319 -28.54 -8.17 -22.93
C GLN A 319 -29.32 -8.69 -21.73
N ASN A 320 -28.71 -9.52 -20.88
CA ASN A 320 -29.37 -10.02 -19.67
C ASN A 320 -29.81 -8.88 -18.73
N LEU A 321 -28.98 -7.82 -18.65
CA LEU A 321 -29.32 -6.66 -17.84
C LEU A 321 -30.48 -5.84 -18.50
N ALA A 322 -30.43 -5.68 -19.81
CA ALA A 322 -31.48 -4.97 -20.54
C ALA A 322 -32.83 -5.68 -20.45
N GLU A 323 -32.88 -7.02 -20.52
CA GLU A 323 -34.11 -7.81 -20.32
C GLU A 323 -34.71 -7.54 -18.94
N LEU A 324 -33.89 -7.57 -17.88
CA LEU A 324 -34.33 -7.27 -16.51
C LEU A 324 -34.97 -5.88 -16.41
N TYR A 325 -34.29 -4.88 -17.00
CA TYR A 325 -34.78 -3.50 -16.91
C TYR A 325 -35.94 -3.20 -17.87
N THR A 326 -36.10 -3.95 -18.96
CA THR A 326 -37.29 -3.90 -19.81
C THR A 326 -38.54 -4.29 -19.00
N VAL A 327 -38.46 -5.39 -18.22
CA VAL A 327 -39.56 -5.81 -17.35
C VAL A 327 -39.90 -4.73 -16.33
N ARG A 328 -38.88 -4.23 -15.59
CA ARG A 328 -39.07 -3.20 -14.55
C ARG A 328 -39.60 -1.87 -15.10
N ALA A 329 -39.17 -1.46 -16.29
CA ALA A 329 -39.66 -0.27 -16.95
C ALA A 329 -41.13 -0.46 -17.38
N THR A 330 -41.47 -1.61 -17.95
CA THR A 330 -42.84 -1.95 -18.36
C THR A 330 -43.81 -1.97 -17.17
N GLU A 331 -43.41 -2.56 -16.03
CA GLU A 331 -44.18 -2.54 -14.77
C GLU A 331 -44.49 -1.12 -14.30
N LYS A 332 -43.61 -0.15 -14.61
CA LYS A 332 -43.75 1.26 -14.27
C LYS A 332 -44.43 2.09 -15.40
N GLY A 333 -44.75 1.47 -16.52
CA GLY A 333 -45.32 2.14 -17.69
C GLY A 333 -44.32 2.98 -18.49
N LEU A 334 -43.02 2.69 -18.38
CA LEU A 334 -41.94 3.38 -19.07
C LEU A 334 -41.49 2.61 -20.33
N GLY A 335 -41.11 3.35 -21.39
CA GLY A 335 -40.41 2.78 -22.53
C GLY A 335 -38.98 2.41 -22.20
N PHE A 336 -38.49 1.26 -22.68
CA PHE A 336 -37.07 0.88 -22.58
C PHE A 336 -36.54 0.50 -23.97
N SER A 337 -35.34 1.00 -24.32
CA SER A 337 -34.68 0.67 -25.57
C SER A 337 -33.21 0.36 -25.35
N LEU A 338 -32.71 -0.70 -26.02
CA LEU A 338 -31.30 -1.09 -26.06
C LEU A 338 -30.73 -0.84 -27.44
N THR A 339 -29.62 -0.11 -27.51
CA THR A 339 -28.81 0.03 -28.74
C THR A 339 -27.42 -0.59 -28.48
N LEU A 340 -27.11 -1.68 -29.16
CA LEU A 340 -25.92 -2.49 -28.95
C LEU A 340 -25.16 -2.71 -30.28
N PRO A 341 -24.48 -1.70 -30.84
CA PRO A 341 -23.73 -1.81 -32.08
C PRO A 341 -22.36 -2.49 -31.84
N LEU A 342 -22.39 -3.71 -31.29
CA LEU A 342 -21.19 -4.53 -31.07
C LEU A 342 -21.14 -5.65 -32.11
N ALA A 343 -19.93 -5.94 -32.62
CA ALA A 343 -19.71 -7.18 -33.36
C ALA A 343 -19.90 -8.36 -32.40
N GLN A 344 -20.86 -9.23 -32.68
CA GLN A 344 -21.17 -10.39 -31.83
C GLN A 344 -20.55 -11.67 -32.39
N PRO A 345 -19.95 -12.54 -31.54
CA PRO A 345 -19.76 -12.37 -30.10
C PRO A 345 -18.59 -11.42 -29.75
N CYS A 346 -18.78 -10.56 -28.76
CA CYS A 346 -17.78 -9.59 -28.31
C CYS A 346 -17.07 -10.09 -27.04
N TRP A 347 -15.99 -10.82 -27.20
CA TRP A 347 -15.19 -11.32 -26.08
C TRP A 347 -14.21 -10.26 -25.60
N VAL A 348 -14.21 -10.01 -24.28
CA VAL A 348 -13.37 -9.02 -23.59
C VAL A 348 -12.76 -9.60 -22.33
N THR A 349 -11.68 -8.95 -21.86
CA THR A 349 -11.06 -9.24 -20.56
C THR A 349 -11.41 -8.13 -19.59
N GLY A 350 -11.88 -8.49 -18.40
CA GLY A 350 -12.27 -7.55 -17.34
C GLY A 350 -13.09 -8.23 -16.25
N ASP A 351 -13.83 -7.45 -15.47
CA ASP A 351 -14.68 -7.94 -14.38
C ASP A 351 -16.18 -7.80 -14.76
N PRO A 352 -16.83 -8.89 -15.19
CA PRO A 352 -18.25 -8.84 -15.61
C PRO A 352 -19.20 -8.48 -14.47
N ALA A 353 -18.84 -8.80 -13.20
CA ALA A 353 -19.67 -8.47 -12.06
C ALA A 353 -19.64 -6.95 -11.79
N ARG A 354 -18.49 -6.33 -11.93
CA ARG A 354 -18.32 -4.88 -11.76
C ARG A 354 -18.95 -4.08 -12.91
N VAL A 355 -18.81 -4.54 -14.15
CA VAL A 355 -19.55 -3.95 -15.29
C VAL A 355 -21.06 -3.98 -15.03
N ARG A 356 -21.59 -5.13 -14.58
CA ARG A 356 -22.98 -5.28 -14.22
C ARG A 356 -23.40 -4.35 -13.07
N GLN A 357 -22.57 -4.22 -12.05
CA GLN A 357 -22.84 -3.37 -10.88
C GLN A 357 -22.94 -1.89 -11.28
N VAL A 358 -22.02 -1.39 -12.10
CA VAL A 358 -22.06 0.00 -12.60
C VAL A 358 -23.32 0.24 -13.41
N LEU A 359 -23.61 -0.61 -14.41
CA LEU A 359 -24.80 -0.47 -15.26
C LEU A 359 -26.10 -0.61 -14.44
N HIS A 360 -26.12 -1.51 -13.45
CA HIS A 360 -27.25 -1.67 -12.55
C HIS A 360 -27.53 -0.41 -11.73
N ASN A 361 -26.50 0.26 -11.21
CA ASN A 361 -26.65 1.52 -10.48
C ASN A 361 -27.17 2.64 -11.39
N LEU A 362 -26.66 2.75 -12.61
CA LEU A 362 -27.11 3.79 -13.55
C LEU A 362 -28.55 3.54 -14.02
N LEU A 363 -28.87 2.32 -14.46
CA LEU A 363 -30.23 1.94 -14.91
C LEU A 363 -31.22 1.98 -13.75
N GLY A 364 -30.81 1.56 -12.55
CA GLY A 364 -31.63 1.64 -11.34
C GLY A 364 -32.06 3.08 -11.04
N ASN A 365 -31.14 4.02 -11.13
CA ASN A 365 -31.41 5.44 -10.96
C ASN A 365 -32.35 5.96 -12.07
N ALA A 366 -32.11 5.62 -13.33
CA ALA A 366 -32.97 6.00 -14.45
C ALA A 366 -34.41 5.55 -14.25
N VAL A 367 -34.65 4.26 -13.93
CA VAL A 367 -35.99 3.74 -13.65
C VAL A 367 -36.59 4.35 -12.39
N LYS A 368 -35.80 4.59 -11.35
CA LYS A 368 -36.24 5.14 -10.08
C LYS A 368 -36.81 6.56 -10.25
N PHE A 369 -36.06 7.43 -10.92
CA PHE A 369 -36.39 8.86 -11.01
C PHE A 369 -37.32 9.21 -12.21
N THR A 370 -37.37 8.38 -13.24
CA THR A 370 -38.32 8.60 -14.34
C THR A 370 -39.72 8.15 -13.94
N GLN A 371 -40.69 9.04 -14.04
CA GLN A 371 -42.11 8.74 -13.78
C GLN A 371 -42.90 8.45 -15.05
N GLN A 372 -42.59 9.14 -16.15
CA GLN A 372 -43.19 8.97 -17.46
C GLN A 372 -42.12 9.17 -18.55
N GLY A 373 -42.29 8.49 -19.68
CA GLY A 373 -41.38 8.60 -20.82
C GLY A 373 -40.55 7.34 -21.06
N SER A 374 -39.26 7.48 -21.34
CA SER A 374 -38.42 6.36 -21.78
C SER A 374 -37.00 6.40 -21.23
N ILE A 375 -36.36 5.23 -21.22
CA ILE A 375 -34.99 5.00 -20.85
C ILE A 375 -34.26 4.33 -22.02
N THR A 376 -33.12 4.84 -22.40
CA THR A 376 -32.31 4.28 -23.49
C THR A 376 -30.94 3.86 -22.95
N LEU A 377 -30.53 2.61 -23.18
CA LEU A 377 -29.19 2.10 -22.94
C LEU A 377 -28.46 1.95 -24.27
N THR A 378 -27.39 2.69 -24.49
CA THR A 378 -26.51 2.56 -25.65
C THR A 378 -25.13 2.07 -25.20
N VAL A 379 -24.68 0.93 -25.72
CA VAL A 379 -23.38 0.36 -25.36
C VAL A 379 -22.53 0.18 -26.62
N MET A 380 -21.41 0.88 -26.67
CA MET A 380 -20.44 0.84 -27.75
C MET A 380 -19.06 0.46 -27.21
N ARG A 381 -18.26 -0.17 -28.02
CA ARG A 381 -16.87 -0.47 -27.71
C ARG A 381 -16.00 -0.11 -28.90
N ASP A 382 -14.97 0.66 -28.65
CA ASP A 382 -13.96 0.95 -29.65
C ASP A 382 -12.95 -0.22 -29.71
N ALA A 383 -12.95 -0.93 -30.81
CA ALA A 383 -12.15 -2.14 -31.00
C ALA A 383 -10.62 -1.86 -30.91
N PRO A 384 -10.07 -0.78 -31.51
CA PRO A 384 -8.65 -0.46 -31.43
C PRO A 384 -8.16 -0.13 -30.02
N THR A 385 -8.92 0.67 -29.27
CA THR A 385 -8.51 1.14 -27.93
C THR A 385 -8.97 0.22 -26.81
N GLY A 386 -9.93 -0.67 -27.08
CA GLY A 386 -10.57 -1.51 -26.06
C GLY A 386 -11.46 -0.73 -25.11
N ARG A 387 -11.78 0.54 -25.39
CA ARG A 387 -12.58 1.39 -24.52
C ARG A 387 -14.07 1.11 -24.69
N LEU A 388 -14.71 0.71 -23.60
CA LEU A 388 -16.15 0.64 -23.45
C LEU A 388 -16.73 2.04 -23.24
N ARG A 389 -17.87 2.31 -23.86
CA ARG A 389 -18.76 3.47 -23.60
C ARG A 389 -20.17 2.94 -23.44
N ALA A 390 -20.75 3.10 -22.27
CA ALA A 390 -22.14 2.78 -22.01
C ALA A 390 -22.86 4.07 -21.57
N GLU A 391 -23.88 4.44 -22.31
CA GLU A 391 -24.68 5.64 -22.09
C GLU A 391 -26.08 5.24 -21.66
N VAL A 392 -26.49 5.71 -20.49
CA VAL A 392 -27.86 5.56 -19.97
C VAL A 392 -28.50 6.92 -20.00
N GLN A 393 -29.53 7.05 -20.84
CA GLN A 393 -30.31 8.27 -20.99
C GLN A 393 -31.72 8.04 -20.48
N ASP A 394 -32.24 8.92 -19.64
CA ASP A 394 -33.61 8.94 -19.15
C ASP A 394 -34.30 10.25 -19.49
N SER A 395 -35.61 10.23 -19.48
CA SER A 395 -36.50 11.40 -19.66
C SER A 395 -37.10 11.87 -18.31
N GLY A 396 -36.38 11.67 -17.22
CA GLY A 396 -36.80 12.04 -15.87
C GLY A 396 -36.76 13.56 -15.60
N PRO A 397 -36.92 13.98 -14.34
CA PRO A 397 -37.01 15.39 -13.98
C PRO A 397 -35.68 16.16 -14.19
N GLY A 398 -34.57 15.48 -14.39
CA GLY A 398 -33.24 16.08 -14.46
C GLY A 398 -32.72 16.47 -13.09
N ILE A 399 -31.49 17.02 -13.08
CA ILE A 399 -30.73 17.39 -11.88
C ILE A 399 -30.31 18.86 -12.03
N GLU A 400 -30.47 19.65 -10.98
CA GLU A 400 -30.02 21.04 -10.95
C GLU A 400 -28.48 21.15 -11.02
N ALA A 401 -27.99 22.25 -11.62
CA ALA A 401 -26.55 22.46 -11.81
C ALA A 401 -25.77 22.51 -10.49
N CYS A 402 -26.39 23.03 -9.42
CA CYS A 402 -25.79 23.03 -8.08
C CYS A 402 -25.61 21.63 -7.52
N ASP A 403 -26.55 20.72 -7.76
CA ASP A 403 -26.49 19.35 -7.25
C ASP A 403 -25.58 18.44 -8.10
N LEU A 404 -25.43 18.73 -9.40
CA LEU A 404 -24.56 17.96 -10.30
C LEU A 404 -23.10 17.89 -9.82
N VAL A 405 -22.62 18.90 -9.10
CA VAL A 405 -21.26 18.91 -8.54
C VAL A 405 -21.11 17.86 -7.44
N HIS A 406 -22.20 17.59 -6.70
CA HIS A 406 -22.20 16.76 -5.51
C HIS A 406 -22.77 15.35 -5.72
N VAL A 407 -23.27 14.99 -6.91
CA VAL A 407 -23.93 13.68 -7.16
C VAL A 407 -23.02 12.47 -6.95
N PHE A 408 -21.71 12.68 -6.96
CA PHE A 408 -20.72 11.63 -6.70
C PHE A 408 -20.18 11.61 -5.27
N GLU A 409 -20.63 12.54 -4.41
CA GLU A 409 -20.24 12.54 -3.00
C GLU A 409 -21.00 11.45 -2.25
N ALA A 410 -20.31 10.73 -1.38
CA ALA A 410 -20.90 9.67 -0.59
C ALA A 410 -22.00 10.23 0.34
N PHE A 411 -23.13 9.54 0.41
CA PHE A 411 -24.32 9.90 1.21
C PHE A 411 -25.05 11.17 0.75
N HIS A 412 -24.66 11.78 -0.36
CA HIS A 412 -25.37 12.94 -0.91
C HIS A 412 -26.63 12.51 -1.66
N GLN A 413 -27.76 13.20 -1.40
CA GLN A 413 -29.04 12.97 -2.06
C GLN A 413 -29.62 14.29 -2.55
N VAL A 414 -30.05 14.31 -3.81
CA VAL A 414 -30.67 15.49 -4.44
C VAL A 414 -32.11 15.65 -3.98
N GLY A 415 -32.44 16.82 -3.42
CA GLY A 415 -33.81 17.18 -3.03
C GLY A 415 -33.94 17.71 -1.60
N SER A 416 -34.76 18.75 -1.40
CA SER A 416 -34.97 19.34 -0.08
C SER A 416 -35.82 18.42 0.82
N ALA A 417 -35.58 18.49 2.13
CA ALA A 417 -36.23 17.72 3.20
C ALA A 417 -37.78 17.73 3.26
N ALA A 418 -38.46 18.39 2.34
CA ALA A 418 -39.92 18.54 2.30
C ALA A 418 -40.63 17.68 1.24
N SER A 419 -39.93 17.03 0.31
CA SER A 419 -40.52 16.21 -0.75
C SER A 419 -40.18 14.75 -0.49
N ARG A 420 -41.19 13.90 -0.27
CA ARG A 420 -41.15 12.45 0.02
C ARG A 420 -39.77 11.80 -0.06
N PRO A 421 -39.29 11.10 0.99
CA PRO A 421 -37.97 10.50 0.98
C PRO A 421 -37.89 9.52 -0.19
N PHE A 422 -37.15 9.87 -1.24
CA PHE A 422 -36.72 8.88 -2.23
C PHE A 422 -35.77 7.93 -1.53
N GLU A 423 -36.18 6.67 -1.38
CA GLU A 423 -35.35 5.60 -0.82
C GLU A 423 -34.05 5.46 -1.60
N GLY A 424 -32.93 5.68 -0.94
CA GLY A 424 -31.61 5.46 -1.52
C GLY A 424 -30.53 5.79 -0.50
N THR A 425 -29.34 5.25 -0.68
CA THR A 425 -28.20 5.42 0.25
C THR A 425 -27.32 6.61 -0.07
N GLY A 426 -27.38 7.11 -1.29
CA GLY A 426 -26.43 8.10 -1.80
C GLY A 426 -25.02 7.51 -2.05
N LEU A 427 -24.88 6.17 -2.06
CA LEU A 427 -23.58 5.50 -2.25
C LEU A 427 -23.40 4.94 -3.68
N GLY A 428 -24.49 4.64 -4.38
CA GLY A 428 -24.46 3.92 -5.66
C GLY A 428 -23.64 4.63 -6.74
N LEU A 429 -23.77 5.95 -6.90
CA LEU A 429 -23.00 6.70 -7.90
C LEU A 429 -21.54 6.85 -7.53
N THR A 430 -21.23 7.04 -6.25
CA THR A 430 -19.85 7.08 -5.74
C THR A 430 -19.14 5.77 -6.05
N ILE A 431 -19.72 4.64 -5.65
CA ILE A 431 -19.18 3.30 -5.89
C ILE A 431 -19.05 3.02 -7.40
N ALA A 432 -20.07 3.38 -8.19
CA ALA A 432 -20.02 3.19 -9.63
C ALA A 432 -18.85 3.93 -10.28
N ARG A 433 -18.58 5.18 -9.86
CA ARG A 433 -17.47 5.98 -10.34
C ARG A 433 -16.12 5.40 -9.92
N ASP A 434 -15.98 4.99 -8.67
CA ASP A 434 -14.75 4.38 -8.16
C ASP A 434 -14.43 3.06 -8.90
N ILE A 435 -15.45 2.24 -9.17
CA ILE A 435 -15.31 1.04 -9.99
C ILE A 435 -14.86 1.39 -11.41
N ALA A 436 -15.49 2.40 -12.03
CA ALA A 436 -15.13 2.85 -13.37
C ALA A 436 -13.68 3.32 -13.45
N GLN A 437 -13.22 4.09 -12.46
CA GLN A 437 -11.84 4.55 -12.33
C GLN A 437 -10.86 3.39 -12.13
N ALA A 438 -11.20 2.42 -11.28
CA ALA A 438 -10.42 1.20 -11.10
C ALA A 438 -10.33 0.35 -12.38
N MET A 439 -11.32 0.48 -13.29
CA MET A 439 -11.33 -0.16 -14.62
C MET A 439 -10.67 0.71 -15.71
N GLY A 440 -9.96 1.79 -15.36
CA GLY A 440 -9.27 2.67 -16.31
C GLY A 440 -10.17 3.60 -17.10
N GLY A 441 -11.36 3.89 -16.57
CA GLY A 441 -12.33 4.82 -17.15
C GLY A 441 -12.85 5.84 -16.15
N ASP A 442 -14.10 6.33 -16.34
CA ASP A 442 -14.79 7.25 -15.43
C ASP A 442 -16.31 7.24 -15.72
N ILE A 443 -17.08 7.87 -14.83
CA ILE A 443 -18.50 8.17 -15.04
C ILE A 443 -18.67 9.68 -15.11
N SER A 444 -19.38 10.14 -16.14
CA SER A 444 -19.81 11.53 -16.28
C SER A 444 -21.32 11.62 -16.44
N ILE A 445 -21.91 12.64 -15.84
CA ILE A 445 -23.36 12.88 -15.87
C ILE A 445 -23.62 14.25 -16.50
N ARG A 446 -24.56 14.29 -17.44
CA ARG A 446 -25.12 15.51 -18.01
C ARG A 446 -26.61 15.49 -17.75
N SER A 447 -27.17 16.57 -17.25
CA SER A 447 -28.58 16.65 -16.93
C SER A 447 -29.12 18.05 -17.20
N THR A 448 -30.38 18.10 -17.60
CA THR A 448 -31.13 19.34 -17.78
C THR A 448 -32.47 19.17 -17.11
N VAL A 449 -32.80 20.08 -16.21
CA VAL A 449 -34.08 20.06 -15.47
C VAL A 449 -35.25 20.06 -16.45
N GLY A 450 -36.22 19.15 -16.28
CA GLY A 450 -37.38 18.97 -17.13
C GLY A 450 -37.14 18.24 -18.46
N VAL A 451 -35.89 17.88 -18.79
CA VAL A 451 -35.54 17.14 -20.02
C VAL A 451 -35.11 15.72 -19.72
N GLY A 452 -34.27 15.54 -18.67
CA GLY A 452 -33.76 14.23 -18.26
C GLY A 452 -32.29 14.23 -17.93
N THR A 453 -31.75 13.02 -17.73
CA THR A 453 -30.34 12.79 -17.37
C THR A 453 -29.67 11.80 -18.33
N CYS A 454 -28.43 12.07 -18.68
CA CYS A 454 -27.57 11.21 -19.47
C CYS A 454 -26.31 10.88 -18.64
N ALA A 455 -26.16 9.61 -18.27
CA ALA A 455 -24.99 9.10 -17.57
C ALA A 455 -24.10 8.29 -18.53
N LEU A 456 -22.84 8.69 -18.68
CA LEU A 456 -21.86 8.03 -19.53
C LEU A 456 -20.85 7.29 -18.66
N PHE A 457 -20.82 5.98 -18.75
CA PHE A 457 -19.81 5.10 -18.17
C PHE A 457 -18.76 4.73 -19.21
N THR A 458 -17.49 4.85 -18.84
CA THR A 458 -16.36 4.40 -19.65
C THR A 458 -15.51 3.42 -18.86
N ALA A 459 -14.92 2.41 -19.52
CA ALA A 459 -13.98 1.46 -18.93
C ALA A 459 -13.01 0.92 -20.00
N LEU A 460 -11.88 0.39 -19.57
CA LEU A 460 -10.94 -0.28 -20.45
C LEU A 460 -11.20 -1.80 -20.39
N LEU A 461 -11.68 -2.36 -21.52
CA LEU A 461 -11.97 -3.78 -21.69
C LEU A 461 -11.22 -4.29 -22.92
N PRO A 462 -9.99 -4.78 -22.79
CA PRO A 462 -9.20 -5.32 -23.90
C PRO A 462 -9.93 -6.48 -24.59
N SER A 463 -9.70 -6.64 -25.92
CA SER A 463 -10.24 -7.77 -26.67
C SER A 463 -9.68 -9.08 -26.15
N ALA A 464 -10.52 -10.10 -26.08
CA ALA A 464 -10.13 -11.46 -25.73
C ALA A 464 -10.51 -12.43 -26.86
N ALA A 465 -9.72 -13.49 -27.02
CA ALA A 465 -10.13 -14.59 -27.88
C ALA A 465 -11.25 -15.40 -27.19
N PRO A 466 -12.20 -15.94 -27.95
CA PRO A 466 -13.19 -16.85 -27.39
C PRO A 466 -12.52 -18.03 -26.68
N PRO A 467 -13.06 -18.55 -25.59
CA PRO A 467 -12.50 -19.72 -24.91
C PRO A 467 -12.50 -20.90 -25.87
N GLN A 468 -11.34 -21.51 -26.08
CA GLN A 468 -11.22 -22.72 -26.90
C GLN A 468 -11.88 -23.88 -26.14
N GLY A 469 -12.99 -24.40 -26.65
CA GLY A 469 -13.55 -25.69 -26.28
C GLY A 469 -14.44 -25.72 -25.03
N THR A 470 -15.57 -25.03 -25.05
CA THR A 470 -16.77 -25.51 -24.35
C THR A 470 -17.97 -25.30 -25.28
N ALA A 471 -18.51 -26.41 -25.76
CA ALA A 471 -19.79 -26.40 -26.44
C ALA A 471 -20.82 -25.67 -25.54
N GLN A 472 -21.57 -24.73 -26.09
CA GLN A 472 -22.69 -24.09 -25.42
C GLN A 472 -23.55 -25.18 -24.77
N PRO A 473 -23.87 -25.10 -23.47
CA PRO A 473 -24.92 -25.93 -22.93
C PRO A 473 -26.23 -25.50 -23.58
N SER A 474 -26.84 -26.35 -24.39
CA SER A 474 -28.23 -26.19 -24.83
C SER A 474 -29.13 -25.97 -23.63
N ALA A 475 -30.12 -25.08 -23.79
CA ALA A 475 -31.08 -24.72 -22.76
C ALA A 475 -31.65 -25.97 -22.06
N PRO A 476 -31.66 -26.01 -20.71
CA PRO A 476 -32.13 -27.18 -19.98
C PRO A 476 -33.64 -27.34 -20.15
N ALA A 477 -34.04 -28.47 -20.70
CA ALA A 477 -35.42 -28.90 -20.63
C ALA A 477 -35.80 -29.24 -19.16
N PRO A 478 -37.03 -29.02 -18.70
CA PRO A 478 -37.44 -29.23 -17.32
C PRO A 478 -37.22 -30.68 -16.84
N LEU A 479 -36.73 -30.84 -15.60
CA LEU A 479 -36.46 -32.10 -14.92
C LEU A 479 -37.70 -33.00 -14.68
N SER A 480 -38.89 -32.56 -15.04
CA SER A 480 -40.18 -33.16 -14.73
C SER A 480 -40.49 -34.52 -15.42
N ALA A 481 -39.54 -35.11 -16.17
CA ALA A 481 -39.80 -36.32 -16.95
C ALA A 481 -39.01 -37.60 -16.50
N ALA A 482 -38.16 -37.52 -15.46
CA ALA A 482 -37.38 -38.69 -15.00
C ALA A 482 -38.14 -39.35 -13.85
N GLY A 483 -38.85 -40.44 -14.13
CA GLY A 483 -39.66 -41.25 -13.18
C GLY A 483 -38.87 -42.09 -12.16
N GLY A 484 -37.70 -41.62 -11.69
CA GLY A 484 -36.88 -42.24 -10.64
C GLY A 484 -36.76 -41.36 -9.41
N ARG A 485 -36.90 -41.94 -8.20
CA ARG A 485 -36.66 -41.21 -6.94
C ARG A 485 -35.17 -40.85 -6.81
N CYS A 486 -34.75 -39.67 -7.34
CA CYS A 486 -33.42 -39.15 -7.08
C CYS A 486 -33.25 -38.76 -5.61
N ARG A 487 -32.13 -39.16 -5.00
CA ARG A 487 -31.78 -38.88 -3.60
C ARG A 487 -30.56 -37.96 -3.54
N VAL A 488 -30.70 -36.84 -2.89
CA VAL A 488 -29.60 -35.90 -2.66
C VAL A 488 -29.27 -35.86 -1.18
N LEU A 489 -27.99 -36.06 -0.86
CA LEU A 489 -27.48 -35.87 0.49
C LEU A 489 -27.04 -34.42 0.67
N ILE A 490 -27.54 -33.75 1.71
CA ILE A 490 -27.15 -32.37 2.08
C ILE A 490 -26.29 -32.48 3.34
N ALA A 491 -25.01 -32.10 3.22
CA ALA A 491 -24.11 -31.95 4.36
C ALA A 491 -24.01 -30.46 4.70
N GLU A 492 -24.70 -30.01 5.74
CA GLU A 492 -24.87 -28.63 6.17
C GLU A 492 -25.08 -28.56 7.67
N ASP A 493 -24.22 -27.82 8.38
CA ASP A 493 -24.27 -27.66 9.83
C ASP A 493 -25.31 -26.62 10.27
N ASP A 494 -25.56 -25.58 9.46
CA ASP A 494 -26.56 -24.58 9.76
C ASP A 494 -27.97 -25.08 9.48
N ASP A 495 -28.83 -25.01 10.52
CA ASP A 495 -30.19 -25.57 10.46
C ASP A 495 -31.06 -24.77 9.45
N VAL A 496 -30.86 -23.46 9.30
CA VAL A 496 -31.64 -22.62 8.38
C VAL A 496 -31.27 -22.90 6.92
N ASN A 497 -29.97 -22.94 6.62
CA ASN A 497 -29.50 -23.27 5.27
C ASN A 497 -29.94 -24.67 4.84
N ALA A 498 -29.93 -25.63 5.76
CA ALA A 498 -30.39 -26.98 5.48
C ALA A 498 -31.89 -27.03 5.16
N VAL A 499 -32.72 -26.30 5.92
CA VAL A 499 -34.17 -26.20 5.66
C VAL A 499 -34.42 -25.60 4.27
N ILE A 500 -33.75 -24.53 3.91
CA ILE A 500 -33.87 -23.86 2.59
C ILE A 500 -33.47 -24.82 1.46
N ALA A 501 -32.32 -25.51 1.61
CA ALA A 501 -31.85 -26.47 0.62
C ALA A 501 -32.84 -27.62 0.43
N THR A 502 -33.35 -28.15 1.55
CA THR A 502 -34.35 -29.24 1.54
C THR A 502 -35.64 -28.81 0.86
N ALA A 503 -36.18 -27.64 1.20
CA ALA A 503 -37.41 -27.13 0.59
C ALA A 503 -37.22 -26.89 -0.92
N TYR A 504 -36.09 -26.37 -1.38
CA TYR A 504 -35.81 -26.22 -2.81
C TYR A 504 -35.78 -27.59 -3.53
N LEU A 505 -35.14 -28.59 -2.93
CA LEU A 505 -35.08 -29.94 -3.50
C LEU A 505 -36.47 -30.61 -3.58
N GLU A 506 -37.29 -30.49 -2.54
CA GLU A 506 -38.66 -30.99 -2.52
C GLU A 506 -39.52 -30.33 -3.59
N HIS A 507 -39.41 -29.02 -3.78
CA HIS A 507 -40.10 -28.30 -4.87
C HIS A 507 -39.67 -28.70 -6.29
N ILE A 508 -38.43 -29.24 -6.41
CA ILE A 508 -37.90 -29.80 -7.65
C ILE A 508 -38.35 -31.25 -7.84
N GLY A 509 -38.93 -31.90 -6.81
CA GLY A 509 -39.33 -33.30 -6.82
C GLY A 509 -38.20 -34.29 -6.49
N VAL A 510 -37.17 -33.86 -5.76
CA VAL A 510 -36.00 -34.63 -5.39
C VAL A 510 -36.05 -34.94 -3.88
N SER A 511 -35.80 -36.18 -3.50
CA SER A 511 -35.73 -36.57 -2.09
C SER A 511 -34.40 -36.11 -1.48
N ALA A 512 -34.46 -35.40 -0.35
CA ALA A 512 -33.31 -34.89 0.37
C ALA A 512 -33.09 -35.61 1.69
N GLU A 513 -31.85 -35.98 2.00
CA GLU A 513 -31.41 -36.45 3.31
C GLU A 513 -30.37 -35.49 3.87
N ARG A 514 -30.52 -35.05 5.13
CA ARG A 514 -29.60 -34.11 5.76
C ARG A 514 -28.66 -34.76 6.73
N VAL A 515 -27.38 -34.29 6.74
CA VAL A 515 -26.37 -34.60 7.76
C VAL A 515 -25.70 -33.33 8.23
N LYS A 516 -25.20 -33.28 9.48
CA LYS A 516 -24.69 -32.07 10.13
C LYS A 516 -23.17 -31.89 10.08
N ASP A 517 -22.43 -32.90 9.68
CA ASP A 517 -20.97 -32.83 9.61
C ASP A 517 -20.39 -33.72 8.50
N GLY A 518 -19.12 -33.49 8.18
CA GLY A 518 -18.43 -34.24 7.13
C GLY A 518 -18.25 -35.72 7.42
N ARG A 519 -18.17 -36.12 8.68
CA ARG A 519 -18.06 -37.55 9.07
C ARG A 519 -19.34 -38.30 8.77
N GLN A 520 -20.48 -37.74 9.10
CA GLN A 520 -21.78 -38.27 8.73
C GLN A 520 -21.94 -38.33 7.22
N ALA A 521 -21.50 -37.27 6.51
CA ALA A 521 -21.53 -37.23 5.05
C ALA A 521 -20.74 -38.39 4.43
N VAL A 522 -19.54 -38.68 4.90
CA VAL A 522 -18.74 -39.84 4.46
C VAL A 522 -19.51 -41.16 4.69
N HIS A 523 -20.07 -41.34 5.89
CA HIS A 523 -20.80 -42.54 6.22
C HIS A 523 -22.02 -42.74 5.30
N HIS A 524 -22.80 -41.70 5.05
CA HIS A 524 -24.02 -41.75 4.21
C HIS A 524 -23.70 -41.88 2.72
N ALA A 525 -22.66 -41.22 2.22
CA ALA A 525 -22.24 -41.30 0.81
C ALA A 525 -21.71 -42.69 0.41
N LEU A 526 -21.28 -43.50 1.38
CA LEU A 526 -20.67 -44.82 1.19
C LEU A 526 -21.54 -45.99 1.62
N ARG A 527 -22.84 -45.79 1.89
CA ARG A 527 -23.81 -46.85 2.20
C ARG A 527 -23.95 -47.81 1.03
N ASP A 528 -24.09 -49.11 1.32
CA ASP A 528 -24.34 -50.13 0.28
C ASP A 528 -25.78 -50.12 -0.18
N VAL A 529 -26.71 -49.76 0.70
CA VAL A 529 -28.15 -49.61 0.41
C VAL A 529 -28.53 -48.15 0.59
N ASP A 530 -29.39 -47.64 -0.28
CA ASP A 530 -29.89 -46.24 -0.27
C ASP A 530 -28.80 -45.15 -0.44
N ARG A 531 -27.80 -45.46 -1.23
CA ARG A 531 -26.72 -44.50 -1.56
C ARG A 531 -27.28 -43.28 -2.27
N PRO A 532 -26.82 -42.04 -1.93
CA PRO A 532 -27.27 -40.83 -2.61
C PRO A 532 -26.75 -40.78 -4.06
N ASP A 533 -27.55 -40.19 -4.93
CA ASP A 533 -27.20 -39.94 -6.33
C ASP A 533 -26.28 -38.71 -6.50
N LEU A 534 -26.32 -37.78 -5.52
CA LEU A 534 -25.54 -36.57 -5.50
C LEU A 534 -25.38 -36.09 -4.05
N VAL A 535 -24.25 -35.45 -3.75
CA VAL A 535 -23.95 -34.84 -2.44
C VAL A 535 -23.76 -33.34 -2.62
N LEU A 536 -24.55 -32.55 -1.89
CA LEU A 536 -24.33 -31.13 -1.67
C LEU A 536 -23.51 -31.01 -0.38
N MET A 537 -22.28 -30.51 -0.49
CA MET A 537 -21.31 -30.54 0.60
C MET A 537 -20.88 -29.13 0.99
N ASP A 538 -21.21 -28.69 2.21
CA ASP A 538 -20.63 -27.45 2.72
C ASP A 538 -19.11 -27.61 2.90
N CYS A 539 -18.36 -26.61 2.47
CA CYS A 539 -16.91 -26.60 2.63
C CYS A 539 -16.48 -26.45 4.09
N ARG A 540 -17.30 -25.77 4.92
CA ARG A 540 -16.97 -25.51 6.33
C ARG A 540 -18.02 -26.10 7.26
N MET A 541 -17.66 -27.16 7.94
CA MET A 541 -18.50 -27.85 8.93
C MET A 541 -17.66 -28.19 10.16
N PRO A 542 -18.27 -28.30 11.35
CA PRO A 542 -17.60 -28.80 12.55
C PRO A 542 -17.17 -30.23 12.39
N THR A 543 -16.27 -30.72 13.25
CA THR A 543 -15.76 -32.08 13.32
C THR A 543 -14.91 -32.48 12.11
N MET A 544 -15.43 -32.38 10.89
CA MET A 544 -14.75 -32.67 9.63
C MET A 544 -15.24 -31.72 8.53
N ASP A 545 -14.34 -30.97 7.93
CA ASP A 545 -14.67 -30.07 6.82
C ASP A 545 -15.02 -30.85 5.54
N GLY A 546 -15.73 -30.17 4.62
CA GLY A 546 -16.21 -30.79 3.39
C GLY A 546 -15.11 -31.26 2.44
N MET A 547 -13.95 -30.56 2.42
CA MET A 547 -12.83 -30.96 1.58
C MET A 547 -12.17 -32.24 2.09
N THR A 548 -12.02 -32.37 3.41
CA THR A 548 -11.49 -33.58 4.05
C THR A 548 -12.46 -34.73 3.88
N ALA A 549 -13.78 -34.52 4.09
CA ALA A 549 -14.82 -35.51 3.85
C ALA A 549 -14.82 -36.00 2.40
N THR A 550 -14.68 -35.11 1.43
CA THR A 550 -14.61 -35.49 0.02
C THR A 550 -13.38 -36.32 -0.31
N ARG A 551 -12.18 -35.97 0.21
CA ARG A 551 -10.97 -36.81 0.02
C ARG A 551 -11.18 -38.23 0.58
N GLU A 552 -11.82 -38.34 1.72
CA GLU A 552 -12.11 -39.65 2.34
C GLU A 552 -13.14 -40.43 1.51
N ILE A 553 -14.23 -39.82 1.04
CA ILE A 553 -15.19 -40.42 0.12
C ILE A 553 -14.46 -40.98 -1.11
N ARG A 554 -13.60 -40.17 -1.76
CA ARG A 554 -12.85 -40.58 -2.95
C ARG A 554 -11.86 -41.70 -2.68
N ALA A 555 -11.22 -41.73 -1.52
CA ALA A 555 -10.31 -42.81 -1.14
C ALA A 555 -11.09 -44.13 -0.93
N GLN A 556 -12.23 -44.08 -0.26
CA GLN A 556 -13.05 -45.26 0.01
C GLN A 556 -13.80 -45.77 -1.23
N GLU A 557 -14.25 -44.88 -2.11
CA GLU A 557 -14.80 -45.28 -3.42
C GLU A 557 -13.80 -46.12 -4.22
N ARG A 558 -12.53 -45.67 -4.27
CA ARG A 558 -11.44 -46.44 -4.95
C ARG A 558 -11.17 -47.77 -4.26
N ASN A 559 -11.08 -47.77 -2.94
CA ASN A 559 -10.74 -49.00 -2.18
C ASN A 559 -11.81 -50.05 -2.25
N ARG A 560 -13.09 -49.64 -2.31
CA ARG A 560 -14.24 -50.56 -2.35
C ARG A 560 -14.74 -50.84 -3.76
N GLY A 561 -14.15 -50.20 -4.80
CA GLY A 561 -14.63 -50.34 -6.18
C GLY A 561 -16.03 -49.76 -6.41
N LEU A 562 -16.43 -48.74 -5.59
CA LEU A 562 -17.75 -48.14 -5.69
C LEU A 562 -17.80 -47.10 -6.82
N PRO A 563 -18.94 -46.93 -7.49
CA PRO A 563 -19.09 -45.90 -8.50
C PRO A 563 -18.98 -44.52 -7.84
N ARG A 564 -18.34 -43.60 -8.53
CA ARG A 564 -18.13 -42.22 -8.05
C ARG A 564 -19.46 -41.49 -7.87
N VAL A 565 -19.76 -40.91 -6.70
CA VAL A 565 -20.89 -40.07 -6.44
C VAL A 565 -20.51 -38.62 -6.73
N PRO A 566 -21.30 -37.85 -7.50
CA PRO A 566 -21.05 -36.43 -7.68
C PRO A 566 -21.11 -35.67 -6.35
N VAL A 567 -20.08 -34.85 -6.06
CA VAL A 567 -19.98 -34.01 -4.86
C VAL A 567 -19.89 -32.56 -5.30
N ILE A 568 -20.90 -31.78 -4.96
CA ILE A 568 -20.99 -30.36 -5.31
C ILE A 568 -20.67 -29.54 -4.06
N ALA A 569 -19.63 -28.71 -4.15
CA ALA A 569 -19.23 -27.82 -3.07
C ALA A 569 -20.26 -26.69 -2.85
N LEU A 570 -20.68 -26.46 -1.62
CA LEU A 570 -21.38 -25.26 -1.20
C LEU A 570 -20.37 -24.34 -0.51
N THR A 571 -20.11 -23.16 -1.07
CA THR A 571 -19.06 -22.25 -0.58
C THR A 571 -19.57 -20.85 -0.33
N ALA A 572 -19.13 -20.20 0.76
CA ALA A 572 -19.47 -18.80 1.04
C ALA A 572 -18.73 -17.81 0.14
N THR A 573 -17.68 -18.23 -0.59
CA THR A 573 -16.84 -17.34 -1.39
C THR A 573 -16.62 -17.95 -2.78
N SER A 574 -16.93 -17.18 -3.81
CA SER A 574 -16.76 -17.56 -5.22
C SER A 574 -15.36 -17.28 -5.79
N SER A 575 -14.29 -17.29 -4.96
CA SER A 575 -12.95 -17.02 -5.44
C SER A 575 -12.37 -18.20 -6.21
N ASP A 576 -11.61 -17.93 -7.28
CA ASP A 576 -10.93 -18.97 -8.10
C ASP A 576 -10.02 -19.86 -7.27
N ILE A 577 -9.41 -19.34 -6.20
CA ILE A 577 -8.56 -20.08 -5.27
C ILE A 577 -9.39 -21.15 -4.54
N ASN A 578 -10.57 -20.79 -4.04
CA ASN A 578 -11.45 -21.74 -3.35
C ASN A 578 -12.02 -22.79 -4.31
N ARG A 579 -12.36 -22.40 -5.53
CA ARG A 579 -12.78 -23.32 -6.60
C ARG A 579 -11.70 -24.36 -6.86
N GLN A 580 -10.45 -23.93 -7.06
CA GLN A 580 -9.33 -24.85 -7.32
C GLN A 580 -9.07 -25.79 -6.12
N LEU A 581 -9.20 -25.29 -4.89
CA LEU A 581 -9.07 -26.12 -3.68
C LEU A 581 -10.14 -27.19 -3.59
N CYS A 582 -11.40 -26.87 -3.90
CA CYS A 582 -12.50 -27.83 -3.94
C CYS A 582 -12.28 -28.90 -5.01
N LEU A 583 -11.91 -28.50 -6.23
CA LEU A 583 -11.60 -29.43 -7.33
C LEU A 583 -10.41 -30.34 -6.99
N ASN A 584 -9.34 -29.79 -6.39
CA ASN A 584 -8.17 -30.55 -5.95
C ASN A 584 -8.50 -31.55 -4.80
N ALA A 585 -9.53 -31.26 -3.99
CA ALA A 585 -10.03 -32.18 -2.99
C ALA A 585 -10.85 -33.33 -3.58
N GLY A 586 -11.20 -33.26 -4.89
CA GLY A 586 -11.96 -34.27 -5.60
C GLY A 586 -13.46 -34.00 -5.72
N MET A 587 -13.90 -32.76 -5.43
CA MET A 587 -15.26 -32.29 -5.71
C MET A 587 -15.47 -32.14 -7.22
N ASP A 588 -16.69 -32.30 -7.69
CA ASP A 588 -17.00 -32.35 -9.12
C ASP A 588 -17.50 -31.00 -9.66
N ASP A 589 -18.18 -30.21 -8.83
CA ASP A 589 -18.65 -28.85 -9.16
C ASP A 589 -18.73 -28.01 -7.88
N PHE A 590 -19.09 -26.73 -8.02
CA PHE A 590 -19.26 -25.84 -6.89
C PHE A 590 -20.45 -24.88 -7.10
N MET A 591 -21.04 -24.42 -5.99
CA MET A 591 -22.09 -23.42 -5.96
C MET A 591 -21.85 -22.46 -4.80
N SER A 592 -21.95 -21.14 -5.07
CA SER A 592 -21.75 -20.14 -4.03
C SER A 592 -23.02 -19.93 -3.22
N LYS A 593 -22.89 -19.88 -1.91
CA LYS A 593 -23.96 -19.42 -1.00
C LYS A 593 -23.99 -17.87 -0.98
N PRO A 594 -25.19 -17.25 -1.02
CA PRO A 594 -26.51 -17.84 -1.18
C PRO A 594 -26.78 -18.24 -2.63
N TYR A 595 -27.52 -19.33 -2.81
CA TYR A 595 -27.95 -19.79 -4.13
C TYR A 595 -29.47 -19.74 -4.26
N THR A 596 -29.93 -19.62 -5.50
CA THR A 596 -31.35 -19.61 -5.83
C THR A 596 -31.84 -21.01 -6.21
N LYS A 597 -33.18 -21.23 -6.17
CA LYS A 597 -33.79 -22.47 -6.65
C LYS A 597 -33.36 -22.78 -8.09
N GLN A 598 -33.36 -21.78 -8.99
CA GLN A 598 -32.94 -21.95 -10.39
C GLN A 598 -31.50 -22.41 -10.55
N GLN A 599 -30.58 -21.87 -9.74
CA GLN A 599 -29.18 -22.29 -9.76
C GLN A 599 -29.03 -23.74 -9.31
N LEU A 600 -29.76 -24.12 -8.25
CA LEU A 600 -29.78 -25.50 -7.77
C LEU A 600 -30.36 -26.45 -8.84
N GLU A 601 -31.47 -26.10 -9.50
CA GLU A 601 -32.04 -26.85 -10.62
C GLU A 601 -31.06 -27.07 -11.77
N GLN A 602 -30.31 -26.02 -12.14
CA GLN A 602 -29.31 -26.10 -13.21
C GLN A 602 -28.17 -27.08 -12.87
N VAL A 603 -27.65 -27.01 -11.64
CA VAL A 603 -26.57 -27.90 -11.18
C VAL A 603 -27.07 -29.34 -11.12
N LEU A 604 -28.22 -29.57 -10.51
CA LEU A 604 -28.84 -30.91 -10.44
C LEU A 604 -29.11 -31.47 -11.82
N GLY A 605 -29.69 -30.66 -12.72
CA GLY A 605 -29.97 -31.04 -14.11
C GLY A 605 -28.73 -31.45 -14.90
N ARG A 606 -27.57 -30.87 -14.59
CA ARG A 606 -26.30 -31.23 -15.22
C ARG A 606 -25.78 -32.60 -14.75
N TRP A 607 -25.81 -32.83 -13.44
CA TRP A 607 -25.19 -34.02 -12.86
C TRP A 607 -26.09 -35.22 -12.76
N LEU A 608 -27.39 -35.08 -12.58
CA LEU A 608 -28.33 -36.18 -12.49
C LEU A 608 -28.68 -36.78 -13.86
N ARG A 609 -28.70 -36.01 -14.93
CA ARG A 609 -28.94 -36.51 -16.31
C ARG A 609 -27.80 -37.35 -16.89
N GLN A 610 -26.59 -37.14 -16.44
CA GLN A 610 -25.42 -37.91 -16.92
C GLN A 610 -25.44 -39.38 -16.45
N ARG A 611 -26.37 -39.77 -15.56
CA ARG A 611 -26.48 -41.09 -14.99
C ARG A 611 -27.58 -41.99 -15.61
N GLU A 612 -28.37 -41.50 -16.56
CA GLU A 612 -29.25 -42.39 -17.31
C GLU A 612 -28.37 -43.32 -18.18
N PRO A 613 -28.39 -44.66 -17.88
CA PRO A 613 -27.75 -45.61 -18.78
C PRO A 613 -28.48 -45.47 -20.12
N SER A 614 -27.73 -45.21 -21.20
CA SER A 614 -28.27 -45.19 -22.55
C SER A 614 -29.01 -46.51 -22.82
N THR A 615 -30.32 -46.49 -22.67
CA THR A 615 -31.21 -47.62 -23.01
C THR A 615 -31.03 -48.04 -24.46
N GLN A 616 -30.49 -47.17 -25.30
CA GLN A 616 -30.06 -47.48 -26.68
C GLN A 616 -28.84 -48.41 -26.73
N SER A 617 -27.88 -48.33 -25.81
CA SER A 617 -26.70 -49.23 -25.77
C SER A 617 -27.09 -50.63 -25.29
N ALA A 618 -28.05 -50.77 -24.36
CA ALA A 618 -28.59 -52.04 -23.90
C ALA A 618 -29.45 -52.73 -24.99
N LEU A 619 -30.22 -51.97 -25.76
CA LEU A 619 -31.00 -52.48 -26.88
C LEU A 619 -30.10 -52.87 -28.08
N GLN A 620 -29.04 -52.15 -28.35
CA GLN A 620 -28.03 -52.52 -29.36
C GLN A 620 -27.22 -53.74 -28.94
N ALA A 621 -26.83 -53.87 -27.68
CA ALA A 621 -26.16 -55.06 -27.17
C ALA A 621 -27.10 -56.29 -27.16
N ALA A 622 -28.39 -56.15 -26.88
CA ALA A 622 -29.39 -57.20 -26.96
C ALA A 622 -29.71 -57.58 -28.44
N ALA A 623 -29.63 -56.64 -29.38
CA ALA A 623 -29.83 -56.89 -30.81
C ALA A 623 -28.63 -57.61 -31.45
N SER A 624 -27.41 -57.29 -31.01
CA SER A 624 -26.18 -57.95 -31.50
C SER A 624 -26.02 -59.40 -30.98
N LEU A 625 -26.64 -59.75 -29.83
CA LEU A 625 -26.67 -61.12 -29.32
C LEU A 625 -27.73 -62.02 -30.01
N ARG A 626 -28.68 -61.45 -30.76
CA ARG A 626 -29.70 -62.18 -31.52
C ARG A 626 -29.33 -62.45 -33.00
N SER A 627 -28.22 -61.89 -33.47
CA SER A 627 -27.77 -62.02 -34.89
C SER A 627 -26.53 -62.91 -35.09
N ALA A 628 -26.21 -63.81 -34.16
CA ALA A 628 -25.22 -64.85 -34.37
C ALA A 628 -25.89 -66.05 -35.09
N PRO A 629 -25.52 -66.43 -36.32
CA PRO A 629 -26.03 -67.59 -36.99
C PRO A 629 -25.43 -68.86 -36.38
N SER A 630 -26.28 -69.86 -36.21
CA SER A 630 -26.00 -71.26 -35.83
C SER A 630 -25.15 -71.99 -36.89
#